data_e6de38cfbfe7b850bbd5691932becd4b
#
_entry.id   e6de38cfbfe7b850bbd5691932becd4b
#
_cell.length_a   1.000
_cell.length_b   1.000
_cell.length_c   1.000
_cell.angle_alpha   90.00
_cell.angle_beta   90.00
_cell.angle_gamma   90.00
#
_symmetry.space_group_name_H-M   'P 1'
#
loop_
_entity.id
_entity.type
_entity.pdbx_description
1 polymer ?
#
loop_
_entity_poly.entity_id
_entity_poly.type
_entity_poly.pdbx_seq_one_letter_code
_entity_poly.pdbx_strand_id
1 'polypeptide(L)'
;MFYEQSSRFINAEKAKAIIRELPAHVTKVGVFVDEDVDTVNQTAETAGLDTLQFHGSEPPDFCSKFQQNTIKAFRVKNNKSLGQLHDYNTNAWLLDSYVKGILGGTGEKFNWNLAVEAKRLGKPIILAGGLTPDNVRDAINQVEPFGLDVSSGVESAPGIKEASKITKLITNAKGSSIVKGLWS
;
A
#
# COMPACT_ATOMS: atom_id res chain seq x y z
N MET A 1 -7.50 -5.12 6.48
CA MET A 1 -6.50 -6.20 6.35
C MET A 1 -7.13 -7.50 6.83
N PHE A 2 -7.07 -8.55 6.01
CA PHE A 2 -7.68 -9.87 6.23
C PHE A 2 -6.66 -10.93 6.64
N TYR A 3 -5.70 -10.55 7.47
CA TYR A 3 -4.67 -11.43 8.04
C TYR A 3 -4.84 -11.48 9.55
N GLU A 4 -5.28 -12.62 10.10
CA GLU A 4 -5.70 -12.76 11.50
C GLU A 4 -4.60 -12.44 12.51
N GLN A 5 -3.33 -12.66 12.17
CA GLN A 5 -2.21 -12.36 13.05
C GLN A 5 -1.87 -10.86 13.09
N SER A 6 -2.53 -10.04 12.26
CA SER A 6 -2.33 -8.59 12.26
C SER A 6 -3.12 -7.91 13.37
N SER A 7 -2.51 -6.98 14.08
CA SER A 7 -3.24 -6.06 14.99
C SER A 7 -4.28 -5.19 14.29
N ARG A 8 -4.30 -5.20 12.93
CA ARG A 8 -5.25 -4.48 12.06
C ARG A 8 -6.23 -5.41 11.36
N PHE A 9 -6.38 -6.63 11.87
CA PHE A 9 -7.31 -7.60 11.31
C PHE A 9 -8.75 -7.11 11.40
N ILE A 10 -9.50 -7.40 10.34
CA ILE A 10 -10.95 -7.19 10.26
C ILE A 10 -11.56 -8.33 9.46
N ASN A 11 -12.67 -8.91 9.91
CA ASN A 11 -13.39 -9.91 9.14
C ASN A 11 -14.22 -9.28 8.00
N ALA A 12 -14.65 -10.11 7.03
CA ALA A 12 -15.35 -9.67 5.84
C ALA A 12 -16.67 -8.94 6.14
N GLU A 13 -17.46 -9.41 7.11
CA GLU A 13 -18.76 -8.79 7.46
C GLU A 13 -18.57 -7.39 8.06
N LYS A 14 -17.61 -7.23 8.94
CA LYS A 14 -17.30 -5.91 9.50
C LYS A 14 -16.72 -4.97 8.44
N ALA A 15 -15.89 -5.48 7.52
CA ALA A 15 -15.41 -4.72 6.39
C ALA A 15 -16.56 -4.26 5.49
N LYS A 16 -17.52 -5.16 5.17
CA LYS A 16 -18.72 -4.85 4.40
C LYS A 16 -19.55 -3.72 5.04
N ALA A 17 -19.73 -3.76 6.36
CA ALA A 17 -20.45 -2.72 7.08
C ALA A 17 -19.78 -1.34 6.91
N ILE A 18 -18.45 -1.27 7.01
CA ILE A 18 -17.69 -0.04 6.79
C ILE A 18 -17.78 0.42 5.34
N ILE A 19 -17.62 -0.50 4.39
CA ILE A 19 -17.61 -0.21 2.95
C ILE A 19 -18.92 0.40 2.48
N ARG A 20 -20.05 -0.03 3.05
CA ARG A 20 -21.37 0.53 2.72
C ARG A 20 -21.54 2.01 3.03
N GLU A 21 -20.76 2.52 3.98
CA GLU A 21 -20.77 3.94 4.36
C GLU A 21 -19.81 4.79 3.50
N LEU A 22 -19.01 4.15 2.63
CA LEU A 22 -18.04 4.88 1.80
C LEU A 22 -18.69 5.43 0.53
N PRO A 23 -18.27 6.62 0.07
CA PRO A 23 -18.66 7.12 -1.24
C PRO A 23 -18.27 6.16 -2.36
N ALA A 24 -19.09 6.06 -3.40
CA ALA A 24 -18.91 5.11 -4.50
C ALA A 24 -17.56 5.24 -5.25
N HIS A 25 -16.98 6.44 -5.26
CA HIS A 25 -15.69 6.72 -5.92
C HIS A 25 -14.46 6.23 -5.12
N VAL A 26 -14.66 5.79 -3.87
CA VAL A 26 -13.55 5.27 -3.05
C VAL A 26 -13.30 3.82 -3.41
N THR A 27 -12.09 3.51 -3.90
CA THR A 27 -11.66 2.14 -4.20
C THR A 27 -11.45 1.35 -2.91
N LYS A 28 -12.07 0.17 -2.81
CA LYS A 28 -11.98 -0.71 -1.65
C LYS A 28 -10.88 -1.75 -1.87
N VAL A 29 -9.78 -1.61 -1.14
CA VAL A 29 -8.61 -2.49 -1.25
C VAL A 29 -8.57 -3.47 -0.07
N GLY A 30 -8.60 -4.76 -0.37
CA GLY A 30 -8.38 -5.82 0.62
C GLY A 30 -6.91 -6.23 0.67
N VAL A 31 -6.32 -6.30 1.86
CA VAL A 31 -4.94 -6.74 2.05
C VAL A 31 -4.92 -8.16 2.60
N PHE A 32 -4.22 -9.05 1.89
CA PHE A 32 -4.09 -10.48 2.17
C PHE A 32 -2.62 -10.88 2.35
N VAL A 33 -2.37 -11.92 3.10
CA VAL A 33 -1.03 -12.46 3.36
C VAL A 33 -1.10 -13.99 3.33
N ASP A 34 -0.56 -14.58 2.26
CA ASP A 34 -0.43 -16.05 2.07
C ASP A 34 -1.74 -16.85 2.25
N GLU A 35 -2.88 -16.25 1.87
CA GLU A 35 -4.20 -16.90 1.89
C GLU A 35 -4.43 -17.73 0.63
N ASP A 36 -5.32 -18.72 0.70
CA ASP A 36 -5.73 -19.49 -0.48
C ASP A 36 -6.73 -18.70 -1.37
N VAL A 37 -6.84 -19.17 -2.63
CA VAL A 37 -7.65 -18.47 -3.65
C VAL A 37 -9.13 -18.41 -3.28
N ASP A 38 -9.68 -19.47 -2.70
CA ASP A 38 -11.10 -19.55 -2.38
C ASP A 38 -11.44 -18.61 -1.22
N THR A 39 -10.61 -18.58 -0.20
CA THR A 39 -10.73 -17.64 0.93
C THR A 39 -10.63 -16.19 0.46
N VAL A 40 -9.69 -15.86 -0.43
CA VAL A 40 -9.56 -14.51 -1.00
C VAL A 40 -10.82 -14.13 -1.77
N ASN A 41 -11.32 -15.00 -2.66
CA ASN A 41 -12.52 -14.74 -3.46
C ASN A 41 -13.76 -14.56 -2.58
N GLN A 42 -13.98 -15.46 -1.62
CA GLN A 42 -15.12 -15.38 -0.71
C GLN A 42 -15.09 -14.09 0.12
N THR A 43 -13.91 -13.71 0.61
CA THR A 43 -13.72 -12.47 1.38
C THR A 43 -13.98 -11.25 0.50
N ALA A 44 -13.46 -11.25 -0.73
CA ALA A 44 -13.62 -10.15 -1.67
C ALA A 44 -15.08 -9.94 -2.04
N GLU A 45 -15.81 -11.01 -2.34
CA GLU A 45 -17.25 -10.99 -2.65
C GLU A 45 -18.07 -10.52 -1.45
N THR A 46 -17.83 -11.12 -0.28
CA THR A 46 -18.57 -10.78 0.95
C THR A 46 -18.39 -9.32 1.34
N ALA A 47 -17.14 -8.81 1.31
CA ALA A 47 -16.84 -7.44 1.70
C ALA A 47 -17.12 -6.41 0.59
N GLY A 48 -17.22 -6.83 -0.68
CA GLY A 48 -17.39 -5.94 -1.83
C GLY A 48 -16.10 -5.20 -2.18
N LEU A 49 -14.98 -5.93 -2.33
CA LEU A 49 -13.68 -5.36 -2.65
C LEU A 49 -13.52 -5.13 -4.15
N ASP A 50 -12.90 -4.00 -4.53
CA ASP A 50 -12.56 -3.67 -5.92
C ASP A 50 -11.16 -4.13 -6.30
N THR A 51 -10.25 -4.21 -5.33
CA THR A 51 -8.82 -4.46 -5.54
C THR A 51 -8.27 -5.36 -4.44
N LEU A 52 -7.39 -6.27 -4.81
CA LEU A 52 -6.73 -7.22 -3.91
C LEU A 52 -5.25 -6.89 -3.82
N GLN A 53 -4.76 -6.67 -2.60
CA GLN A 53 -3.35 -6.43 -2.34
C GLN A 53 -2.73 -7.64 -1.65
N PHE A 54 -1.75 -8.26 -2.29
CA PHE A 54 -1.03 -9.42 -1.79
C PHE A 54 0.28 -8.98 -1.14
N HIS A 55 0.38 -9.16 0.17
CA HIS A 55 1.48 -8.63 0.99
C HIS A 55 2.36 -9.74 1.63
N GLY A 56 2.12 -11.00 1.27
CA GLY A 56 2.87 -12.17 1.68
C GLY A 56 3.90 -12.60 0.63
N SER A 57 4.06 -13.93 0.51
CA SER A 57 5.00 -14.59 -0.41
C SER A 57 4.28 -15.16 -1.64
N GLU A 58 3.08 -14.67 -1.94
CA GLU A 58 2.26 -15.15 -3.06
C GLU A 58 3.05 -15.07 -4.37
N PRO A 59 3.14 -16.20 -5.14
CA PRO A 59 3.89 -16.23 -6.39
C PRO A 59 3.13 -15.51 -7.53
N PRO A 60 3.81 -15.20 -8.67
CA PRO A 60 3.19 -14.53 -9.80
C PRO A 60 1.91 -15.21 -10.32
N ASP A 61 1.92 -16.53 -10.43
CA ASP A 61 0.77 -17.33 -10.91
C ASP A 61 -0.43 -17.24 -9.97
N PHE A 62 -0.20 -17.04 -8.67
CA PHE A 62 -1.27 -16.80 -7.71
C PHE A 62 -1.94 -15.46 -7.98
N CYS A 63 -1.14 -14.40 -8.13
CA CYS A 63 -1.65 -13.04 -8.33
C CYS A 63 -2.47 -12.88 -9.61
N SER A 64 -2.29 -13.75 -10.60
CA SER A 64 -3.02 -13.70 -11.88
C SER A 64 -4.36 -14.45 -11.89
N LYS A 65 -4.75 -15.10 -10.78
CA LYS A 65 -5.98 -15.92 -10.71
C LYS A 65 -7.26 -15.12 -10.45
N PHE A 66 -7.17 -13.82 -10.20
CA PHE A 66 -8.28 -12.98 -9.75
C PHE A 66 -8.80 -12.08 -10.86
N GLN A 67 -10.10 -11.82 -10.85
CA GLN A 67 -10.76 -10.91 -11.81
C GLN A 67 -10.63 -9.44 -11.38
N GLN A 68 -10.51 -9.19 -10.08
CA GLN A 68 -10.30 -7.86 -9.52
C GLN A 68 -8.93 -7.31 -9.88
N ASN A 69 -8.77 -6.00 -9.78
CA ASN A 69 -7.44 -5.41 -9.83
C ASN A 69 -6.55 -5.98 -8.74
N THR A 70 -5.29 -6.21 -9.07
CA THR A 70 -4.32 -6.78 -8.13
C THR A 70 -3.14 -5.86 -7.91
N ILE A 71 -2.65 -5.81 -6.68
CA ILE A 71 -1.44 -5.12 -6.26
C ILE A 71 -0.54 -6.14 -5.58
N LYS A 72 0.72 -6.25 -6.01
CA LYS A 72 1.71 -7.05 -5.27
C LYS A 72 2.60 -6.14 -4.45
N ALA A 73 2.70 -6.42 -3.16
CA ALA A 73 3.61 -5.74 -2.26
C ALA A 73 4.98 -6.42 -2.23
N PHE A 74 6.04 -5.61 -2.26
CA PHE A 74 7.42 -6.05 -2.22
C PHE A 74 8.19 -5.32 -1.12
N ARG A 75 8.94 -6.08 -0.32
CA ARG A 75 9.90 -5.52 0.63
C ARG A 75 11.21 -5.26 -0.08
N VAL A 76 11.49 -4.00 -0.36
CA VAL A 76 12.65 -3.59 -1.14
C VAL A 76 13.77 -3.15 -0.21
N LYS A 77 14.90 -3.88 -0.24
CA LYS A 77 16.09 -3.61 0.58
C LYS A 77 17.26 -3.09 -0.23
N ASN A 78 17.38 -3.53 -1.48
CA ASN A 78 18.48 -3.20 -2.39
C ASN A 78 18.06 -3.48 -3.85
N ASN A 79 18.94 -3.18 -4.81
CA ASN A 79 18.67 -3.37 -6.23
C ASN A 79 18.34 -4.83 -6.61
N LYS A 80 18.89 -5.83 -5.89
CA LYS A 80 18.55 -7.24 -6.15
C LYS A 80 17.07 -7.52 -5.88
N SER A 81 16.47 -6.80 -4.93
CA SER A 81 15.03 -6.94 -4.63
C SER A 81 14.14 -6.48 -5.78
N LEU A 82 14.65 -5.68 -6.72
CA LEU A 82 13.90 -5.22 -7.88
C LEU A 82 13.82 -6.28 -9.01
N GLY A 83 14.75 -7.24 -9.01
CA GLY A 83 14.87 -8.22 -10.08
C GLY A 83 13.63 -9.10 -10.29
N GLN A 84 12.84 -9.33 -9.25
CA GLN A 84 11.64 -10.15 -9.32
C GLN A 84 10.35 -9.40 -9.69
N LEU A 85 10.38 -8.05 -9.72
CA LEU A 85 9.15 -7.27 -9.89
C LEU A 85 8.48 -7.54 -11.24
N HIS A 86 9.26 -7.67 -12.30
CA HIS A 86 8.75 -7.88 -13.66
C HIS A 86 8.06 -9.23 -13.87
N ASP A 87 8.26 -10.20 -12.98
CA ASP A 87 7.58 -11.51 -13.04
C ASP A 87 6.10 -11.38 -12.69
N TYR A 88 5.71 -10.30 -12.00
CA TYR A 88 4.35 -10.11 -11.50
C TYR A 88 3.51 -9.24 -12.44
N ASN A 89 2.57 -9.86 -13.12
CA ASN A 89 1.60 -9.16 -13.96
C ASN A 89 0.39 -8.65 -13.16
N THR A 90 0.64 -7.77 -12.19
CA THR A 90 -0.38 -7.08 -11.40
C THR A 90 -0.61 -5.65 -11.91
N ASN A 91 -1.71 -5.00 -11.51
CA ASN A 91 -2.04 -3.65 -11.96
C ASN A 91 -1.10 -2.59 -11.40
N ALA A 92 -0.57 -2.82 -10.20
CA ALA A 92 0.43 -1.95 -9.56
C ALA A 92 1.37 -2.76 -8.68
N TRP A 93 2.53 -2.18 -8.38
CA TRP A 93 3.46 -2.69 -7.37
C TRP A 93 3.49 -1.75 -6.17
N LEU A 94 3.29 -2.31 -4.98
CA LEU A 94 3.50 -1.60 -3.73
C LEU A 94 4.92 -1.89 -3.22
N LEU A 95 5.70 -0.84 -3.01
CA LEU A 95 7.04 -0.95 -2.47
C LEU A 95 7.03 -0.57 -1.00
N ASP A 96 7.17 -1.58 -0.14
CA ASP A 96 7.30 -1.41 1.30
C ASP A 96 8.76 -1.37 1.70
N SER A 97 9.12 -0.27 2.29
CA SER A 97 10.49 0.02 2.73
C SER A 97 10.76 -0.38 4.17
N TYR A 98 9.83 -1.04 4.83
CA TYR A 98 9.95 -1.35 6.24
C TYR A 98 11.11 -2.32 6.53
N VAL A 99 12.16 -1.85 7.13
CA VAL A 99 13.20 -2.66 7.78
C VAL A 99 12.73 -2.97 9.18
N LYS A 100 12.32 -4.22 9.43
CA LYS A 100 11.90 -4.71 10.76
C LYS A 100 13.05 -4.47 11.76
N GLY A 101 12.82 -3.65 12.78
CA GLY A 101 13.76 -3.46 13.88
C GLY A 101 14.42 -2.09 14.01
N ILE A 102 14.20 -1.17 13.09
CA ILE A 102 14.67 0.21 13.23
C ILE A 102 13.47 1.08 13.67
N LEU A 103 13.17 1.07 14.96
CA LEU A 103 12.45 2.16 15.62
C LEU A 103 13.25 3.44 15.39
N GLY A 104 12.61 4.47 14.85
CA GLY A 104 13.22 5.70 14.40
C GLY A 104 14.34 6.22 15.30
N GLY A 105 15.50 6.50 14.70
CA GLY A 105 16.65 7.05 15.42
C GLY A 105 18.00 6.85 14.75
N THR A 106 18.17 5.92 13.82
CA THR A 106 19.48 5.64 13.21
C THR A 106 19.80 6.47 11.97
N GLY A 107 18.90 7.36 11.52
CA GLY A 107 19.15 8.22 10.36
C GLY A 107 19.18 7.51 9.01
N GLU A 108 19.05 6.20 8.95
CA GLU A 108 18.89 5.49 7.69
C GLU A 108 17.47 5.71 7.16
N LYS A 109 17.32 6.77 6.39
CA LYS A 109 16.13 7.01 5.57
C LYS A 109 16.02 5.86 4.58
N PHE A 110 14.81 5.34 4.38
CA PHE A 110 14.52 4.47 3.24
C PHE A 110 15.13 5.07 1.99
N ASN A 111 15.84 4.23 1.26
CA ASN A 111 16.44 4.65 0.02
C ASN A 111 15.35 4.74 -1.08
N TRP A 112 14.65 5.87 -1.14
CA TRP A 112 13.64 6.14 -2.17
C TRP A 112 14.18 6.04 -3.59
N ASN A 113 15.51 6.04 -3.78
CA ASN A 113 16.12 5.77 -5.08
C ASN A 113 15.73 4.40 -5.63
N LEU A 114 15.51 3.39 -4.75
CA LEU A 114 15.02 2.09 -5.19
C LEU A 114 13.60 2.16 -5.78
N ALA A 115 12.73 3.01 -5.24
CA ALA A 115 11.41 3.25 -5.81
C ALA A 115 11.51 4.00 -7.15
N VAL A 116 12.44 4.95 -7.28
CA VAL A 116 12.73 5.64 -8.55
C VAL A 116 13.23 4.65 -9.61
N GLU A 117 14.12 3.72 -9.26
CA GLU A 117 14.55 2.65 -10.16
C GLU A 117 13.42 1.71 -10.56
N ALA A 118 12.60 1.26 -9.59
CA ALA A 118 11.45 0.41 -9.87
C ALA A 118 10.45 1.06 -10.82
N LYS A 119 10.22 2.37 -10.71
CA LYS A 119 9.34 3.14 -11.60
C LYS A 119 9.76 3.06 -13.07
N ARG A 120 11.08 2.93 -13.35
CA ARG A 120 11.61 2.77 -14.72
C ARG A 120 11.19 1.46 -15.38
N LEU A 121 10.73 0.47 -14.60
CA LEU A 121 10.19 -0.78 -15.13
C LEU A 121 8.78 -0.63 -15.73
N GLY A 122 8.19 0.58 -15.68
CA GLY A 122 6.97 0.93 -16.42
C GLY A 122 5.66 0.54 -15.76
N LYS A 123 5.65 0.03 -14.52
CA LYS A 123 4.44 -0.29 -13.77
C LYS A 123 4.11 0.81 -12.75
N PRO A 124 2.83 1.12 -12.49
CA PRO A 124 2.43 2.04 -11.43
C PRO A 124 3.01 1.62 -10.07
N ILE A 125 3.67 2.57 -9.38
CA ILE A 125 4.29 2.33 -8.07
C ILE A 125 3.45 2.98 -6.98
N ILE A 126 3.07 2.19 -5.99
CA ILE A 126 2.52 2.66 -4.72
C ILE A 126 3.64 2.65 -3.70
N LEU A 127 3.97 3.81 -3.14
CA LEU A 127 5.03 3.94 -2.15
C LEU A 127 4.47 3.73 -0.75
N ALA A 128 5.07 2.80 -0.02
CA ALA A 128 4.73 2.46 1.36
C ALA A 128 5.96 2.49 2.27
N GLY A 129 5.76 2.15 3.53
CA GLY A 129 6.83 1.99 4.53
C GLY A 129 7.29 3.30 5.16
N GLY A 130 6.91 3.48 6.42
CA GLY A 130 7.37 4.60 7.24
C GLY A 130 6.94 6.00 6.79
N LEU A 131 5.94 6.11 5.89
CA LEU A 131 5.40 7.40 5.49
C LEU A 131 4.62 8.05 6.65
N THR A 132 4.86 9.34 6.84
CA THR A 132 4.27 10.18 7.88
C THR A 132 3.87 11.54 7.30
N PRO A 133 3.06 12.33 8.01
CA PRO A 133 2.81 13.71 7.61
C PRO A 133 4.07 14.56 7.39
N ASP A 134 5.17 14.23 8.08
CA ASP A 134 6.37 15.05 8.06
C ASP A 134 7.32 14.72 6.90
N ASN A 135 7.26 13.49 6.34
CA ASN A 135 8.14 13.07 5.25
C ASN A 135 7.43 12.85 3.90
N VAL A 136 6.08 12.85 3.88
CA VAL A 136 5.30 12.53 2.68
C VAL A 136 5.59 13.46 1.50
N ARG A 137 5.83 14.75 1.75
CA ARG A 137 6.15 15.72 0.71
C ARG A 137 7.48 15.40 0.02
N ASP A 138 8.50 15.09 0.81
CA ASP A 138 9.82 14.73 0.29
C ASP A 138 9.75 13.41 -0.49
N ALA A 139 9.00 12.43 0.01
CA ALA A 139 8.75 11.18 -0.67
C ALA A 139 8.10 11.39 -2.04
N ILE A 140 7.07 12.23 -2.13
CA ILE A 140 6.40 12.55 -3.40
C ILE A 140 7.35 13.27 -4.34
N ASN A 141 8.07 14.28 -3.87
CA ASN A 141 8.97 15.07 -4.71
C ASN A 141 10.13 14.25 -5.27
N GLN A 142 10.60 13.25 -4.52
CA GLN A 142 11.71 12.40 -4.97
C GLN A 142 11.27 11.26 -5.86
N VAL A 143 10.17 10.59 -5.54
CA VAL A 143 9.73 9.34 -6.21
C VAL A 143 8.70 9.61 -7.30
N GLU A 144 7.85 10.62 -7.12
CA GLU A 144 6.67 10.85 -7.97
C GLU A 144 5.84 9.55 -8.13
N PRO A 145 5.42 8.91 -7.04
CA PRO A 145 4.73 7.65 -7.12
C PRO A 145 3.31 7.81 -7.69
N PHE A 146 2.76 6.74 -8.23
CA PHE A 146 1.36 6.69 -8.64
C PHE A 146 0.40 6.84 -7.44
N GLY A 147 0.78 6.29 -6.28
CA GLY A 147 0.00 6.34 -5.05
C GLY A 147 0.87 6.22 -3.81
N LEU A 148 0.26 6.49 -2.66
CA LEU A 148 0.88 6.35 -1.34
C LEU A 148 0.07 5.39 -0.50
N ASP A 149 0.73 4.48 0.21
CA ASP A 149 0.14 3.64 1.24
C ASP A 149 0.68 4.06 2.61
N VAL A 150 -0.23 4.47 3.51
CA VAL A 150 0.13 4.94 4.85
C VAL A 150 -0.69 4.22 5.89
N SER A 151 -0.02 3.51 6.79
CA SER A 151 -0.66 2.79 7.89
C SER A 151 -0.34 3.44 9.23
N SER A 152 0.77 3.05 9.86
CA SER A 152 1.13 3.50 11.21
C SER A 152 1.43 4.99 11.33
N GLY A 153 1.89 5.63 10.25
CA GLY A 153 2.23 7.05 10.26
C GLY A 153 1.06 8.00 10.54
N VAL A 154 -0.18 7.50 10.45
CA VAL A 154 -1.40 8.24 10.77
C VAL A 154 -2.22 7.57 11.88
N GLU A 155 -1.60 6.72 12.70
CA GLU A 155 -2.22 6.05 13.84
C GLU A 155 -1.84 6.70 15.17
N SER A 156 -2.77 6.66 16.13
CA SER A 156 -2.51 6.94 17.55
C SER A 156 -2.12 5.67 18.31
N ALA A 157 -2.64 4.52 17.88
CA ALA A 157 -2.29 3.17 18.33
C ALA A 157 -2.54 2.19 17.19
N PRO A 158 -1.97 0.96 17.21
CA PRO A 158 -2.19 -0.03 16.15
C PRO A 158 -3.66 -0.24 15.80
N GLY A 159 -4.04 0.05 14.55
CA GLY A 159 -5.41 -0.04 14.05
C GLY A 159 -6.30 1.17 14.34
N ILE A 160 -5.84 2.15 15.11
CA ILE A 160 -6.62 3.37 15.47
C ILE A 160 -6.06 4.56 14.71
N LYS A 161 -6.77 5.01 13.68
CA LYS A 161 -6.39 6.17 12.87
C LYS A 161 -6.69 7.48 13.60
N GLU A 162 -5.79 8.45 13.46
CA GLU A 162 -5.89 9.79 14.04
C GLU A 162 -6.24 10.80 12.95
N ALA A 163 -7.43 11.41 13.05
CA ALA A 163 -7.96 12.31 12.03
C ALA A 163 -7.05 13.51 11.75
N SER A 164 -6.43 14.07 12.77
CA SER A 164 -5.49 15.19 12.64
C SER A 164 -4.26 14.82 11.80
N LYS A 165 -3.71 13.61 12.01
CA LYS A 165 -2.57 13.09 11.23
C LYS A 165 -2.97 12.80 9.79
N ILE A 166 -4.17 12.26 9.55
CA ILE A 166 -4.68 12.04 8.19
C ILE A 166 -4.81 13.38 7.45
N THR A 167 -5.44 14.37 8.08
CA THR A 167 -5.61 15.71 7.50
C THR A 167 -4.25 16.34 7.17
N LYS A 168 -3.30 16.29 8.11
CA LYS A 168 -1.94 16.82 7.92
C LYS A 168 -1.21 16.09 6.78
N LEU A 169 -1.33 14.75 6.71
CA LEU A 169 -0.72 13.96 5.64
C LEU A 169 -1.26 14.40 4.27
N ILE A 170 -2.58 14.46 4.12
CA ILE A 170 -3.23 14.85 2.85
C ILE A 170 -2.84 16.28 2.45
N THR A 171 -2.85 17.21 3.40
CA THR A 171 -2.44 18.61 3.16
C THR A 171 -1.01 18.69 2.67
N ASN A 172 -0.10 17.98 3.33
CA ASN A 172 1.31 17.97 2.94
C ASN A 172 1.56 17.26 1.60
N ALA A 173 0.81 16.19 1.31
CA ALA A 173 0.86 15.51 0.01
C ALA A 173 0.40 16.44 -1.13
N LYS A 174 -0.75 17.10 -0.99
CA LYS A 174 -1.30 18.04 -1.99
C LYS A 174 -0.42 19.29 -2.19
N GLY A 175 0.34 19.69 -1.19
CA GLY A 175 1.27 20.81 -1.26
C GLY A 175 2.58 20.52 -2.02
N SER A 176 2.79 19.28 -2.50
CA SER A 176 3.94 18.97 -3.35
C SER A 176 3.78 19.60 -4.74
N SER A 177 4.91 19.99 -5.37
CA SER A 177 4.91 20.66 -6.69
C SER A 177 4.31 19.80 -7.80
N ILE A 178 4.32 18.48 -7.64
CA ILE A 178 3.88 17.50 -8.65
C ILE A 178 2.37 17.30 -8.61
N VAL A 179 1.76 17.31 -7.42
CA VAL A 179 0.32 17.08 -7.25
C VAL A 179 -0.52 18.27 -7.76
N LYS A 180 0.06 19.47 -7.87
CA LYS A 180 -0.63 20.65 -8.42
C LYS A 180 -1.04 20.50 -9.89
N GLY A 181 -0.41 19.61 -10.64
CA GLY A 181 -0.74 19.34 -12.05
C GLY A 181 -1.81 18.26 -12.28
N LEU A 182 -2.18 17.50 -11.25
CA LEU A 182 -3.12 16.37 -11.37
C LEU A 182 -4.58 16.72 -11.01
N TRP A 183 -4.83 17.91 -10.45
CA TRP A 183 -6.15 18.35 -9.94
C TRP A 183 -6.64 19.66 -10.54
N SER A 184 -6.02 20.12 -11.63
CA SER A 184 -6.46 21.31 -12.41
C SER A 184 -7.35 20.90 -13.57
#